data_b5c4a63cdd91137b91f5c876ea19bb26
#
_entry.id   b5c4a63cdd91137b91f5c876ea19bb26
#
_cell.length_a   1.000
_cell.length_b   1.000
_cell.length_c   1.000
_cell.angle_alpha   90.00
_cell.angle_beta   90.00
_cell.angle_gamma   90.00
#
_symmetry.space_group_name_H-M   'P 1'
#
loop_
_entity.id
_entity.type
_entity.pdbx_description
1 polymer ?
#
loop_
_entity_poly.entity_id
_entity_poly.type
_entity_poly.pdbx_seq_one_letter_code
_entity_poly.pdbx_strand_id
1 'polypeptide(L)'
;METEISKLQQESGYPYVVNIDTANRANPVDGKIIMSNLCSEILQVQEPSLINDAQEFVQMGTDVSCNLGSTNVVNMMTSPDFGRSIRAMVRALTFVTDSSHIVAVPTIDHGNKLAHSFGLGAMGLHSYLAQQLIEYGSPESVEF
;
A
#
# COMPACT_ATOMS: atom_id res chain seq x y z
N MET A 1 -11.65 -14.94 -23.78
CA MET A 1 -10.61 -14.55 -22.82
C MET A 1 -11.21 -13.94 -21.54
N GLU A 2 -12.02 -12.86 -21.62
CA GLU A 2 -12.69 -12.28 -20.43
C GLU A 2 -13.56 -13.28 -19.67
N THR A 3 -14.32 -14.11 -20.37
CA THR A 3 -15.18 -15.13 -19.76
C THR A 3 -14.38 -16.18 -18.98
N GLU A 4 -13.21 -16.58 -19.48
CA GLU A 4 -12.33 -17.54 -18.81
C GLU A 4 -11.71 -16.95 -17.54
N ILE A 5 -11.26 -15.68 -17.60
CA ILE A 5 -10.72 -14.96 -16.44
C ILE A 5 -11.79 -14.84 -15.35
N SER A 6 -13.00 -14.41 -15.71
CA SER A 6 -14.11 -14.27 -14.76
C SER A 6 -14.49 -15.59 -14.10
N LYS A 7 -14.47 -16.69 -14.88
CA LYS A 7 -14.72 -18.02 -14.35
C LYS A 7 -13.65 -18.47 -13.36
N LEU A 8 -12.38 -18.28 -13.71
CA LEU A 8 -11.25 -18.60 -12.81
C LEU A 8 -11.31 -17.79 -11.53
N GLN A 9 -11.65 -16.50 -11.61
CA GLN A 9 -11.81 -15.65 -10.44
C GLN A 9 -12.93 -16.12 -9.52
N GLN A 10 -14.05 -16.54 -10.09
CA GLN A 10 -15.17 -17.07 -9.32
C GLN A 10 -14.83 -18.42 -8.64
N GLU A 11 -14.10 -19.30 -9.34
CA GLU A 11 -13.76 -20.63 -8.84
C GLU A 11 -12.61 -20.62 -7.82
N SER A 12 -11.60 -19.74 -8.01
CA SER A 12 -10.35 -19.77 -7.26
C SER A 12 -9.97 -18.45 -6.57
N GLY A 13 -10.61 -17.34 -6.92
CA GLY A 13 -10.19 -15.99 -6.50
C GLY A 13 -9.04 -15.41 -7.33
N TYR A 14 -8.48 -16.14 -8.28
CA TYR A 14 -7.36 -15.74 -9.13
C TYR A 14 -7.71 -15.71 -10.62
N PRO A 15 -6.98 -14.92 -11.43
CA PRO A 15 -5.97 -13.92 -11.07
C PRO A 15 -6.57 -12.66 -10.44
N TYR A 16 -5.78 -11.94 -9.64
CA TYR A 16 -6.14 -10.58 -9.24
C TYR A 16 -6.04 -9.65 -10.44
N VAL A 17 -6.99 -8.73 -10.56
CA VAL A 17 -7.05 -7.76 -11.65
C VAL A 17 -6.95 -6.35 -11.08
N VAL A 18 -6.05 -5.55 -11.61
CA VAL A 18 -5.84 -4.15 -11.24
C VAL A 18 -6.17 -3.25 -12.41
N ASN A 19 -7.05 -2.27 -12.19
CA ASN A 19 -7.35 -1.23 -13.17
C ASN A 19 -6.24 -0.16 -13.17
N ILE A 20 -5.12 -0.46 -13.84
CA ILE A 20 -3.90 0.33 -13.79
C ILE A 20 -4.09 1.78 -14.29
N ASP A 21 -4.95 1.98 -15.28
CA ASP A 21 -5.25 3.32 -15.78
C ASP A 21 -6.01 4.16 -14.74
N THR A 22 -6.90 3.53 -13.97
CA THR A 22 -7.61 4.19 -12.88
C THR A 22 -6.65 4.54 -11.74
N ALA A 23 -5.75 3.62 -11.38
CA ALA A 23 -4.72 3.86 -10.39
C ALA A 23 -3.82 5.04 -10.80
N ASN A 24 -3.36 5.06 -12.06
CA ASN A 24 -2.51 6.14 -12.57
C ASN A 24 -3.23 7.50 -12.66
N ARG A 25 -4.53 7.51 -12.97
CA ARG A 25 -5.31 8.77 -12.95
C ARG A 25 -5.47 9.36 -11.55
N ALA A 26 -5.52 8.51 -10.53
CA ALA A 26 -5.65 8.92 -9.13
C ALA A 26 -4.30 9.10 -8.43
N ASN A 27 -3.18 8.74 -9.08
CA ASN A 27 -1.86 8.82 -8.50
C ASN A 27 -1.46 10.29 -8.24
N PRO A 28 -1.18 10.69 -6.98
CA PRO A 28 -0.77 12.05 -6.65
C PRO A 28 0.73 12.30 -6.82
N VAL A 29 1.50 11.28 -7.19
CA VAL A 29 2.97 11.32 -7.30
C VAL A 29 3.36 11.28 -8.78
N ASP A 30 4.37 12.06 -9.17
CA ASP A 30 4.92 12.04 -10.53
C ASP A 30 5.51 10.67 -10.87
N GLY A 31 5.21 10.17 -12.07
CA GLY A 31 5.65 8.86 -12.55
C GLY A 31 4.51 7.90 -12.83
N LYS A 32 4.83 6.65 -13.09
CA LYS A 32 3.84 5.61 -13.44
C LYS A 32 3.85 4.45 -12.46
N ILE A 33 2.65 4.01 -12.13
CA ILE A 33 2.40 2.71 -11.50
C ILE A 33 2.28 1.71 -12.65
N ILE A 34 3.16 0.71 -12.69
CA ILE A 34 3.22 -0.29 -13.77
C ILE A 34 2.81 -1.69 -13.31
N MET A 35 2.90 -1.97 -12.02
CA MET A 35 2.49 -3.23 -11.42
C MET A 35 2.15 -3.03 -9.94
N SER A 36 1.66 -4.08 -9.30
CA SER A 36 1.41 -4.13 -7.86
C SER A 36 2.15 -5.31 -7.24
N ASN A 37 1.98 -5.50 -5.94
CA ASN A 37 2.51 -6.64 -5.18
C ASN A 37 1.56 -7.85 -5.25
N LEU A 38 1.93 -8.95 -4.58
CA LEU A 38 1.17 -10.20 -4.57
C LEU A 38 -0.30 -10.02 -4.16
N CYS A 39 -0.58 -9.23 -3.14
CA CYS A 39 -1.94 -8.98 -2.65
C CYS A 39 -2.64 -7.80 -3.34
N SER A 40 -1.97 -7.10 -4.26
CA SER A 40 -2.49 -5.98 -5.07
C SER A 40 -2.88 -4.71 -4.29
N GLU A 41 -2.40 -4.56 -3.04
CA GLU A 41 -2.67 -3.39 -2.19
C GLU A 41 -1.63 -2.27 -2.35
N ILE A 42 -0.46 -2.56 -2.93
CA ILE A 42 0.62 -1.56 -3.09
C ILE A 42 0.59 -1.01 -4.51
N LEU A 43 0.26 0.26 -4.63
CA LEU A 43 0.20 0.99 -5.88
C LEU A 43 1.16 2.19 -5.78
N GLN A 44 2.42 1.97 -6.16
CA GLN A 44 3.49 2.97 -6.11
C GLN A 44 4.11 3.18 -7.48
N VAL A 45 4.69 4.35 -7.70
CA VAL A 45 5.49 4.64 -8.89
C VAL A 45 6.70 3.72 -8.95
N GLN A 46 6.96 3.17 -10.13
CA GLN A 46 8.06 2.23 -10.37
C GLN A 46 8.78 2.59 -11.65
N GLU A 47 10.08 2.33 -11.67
CA GLU A 47 10.91 2.40 -12.86
C GLU A 47 11.52 1.03 -13.14
N PRO A 48 11.36 0.49 -14.37
CA PRO A 48 11.97 -0.78 -14.73
C PRO A 48 13.49 -0.71 -14.73
N SER A 49 14.13 -1.80 -14.31
CA SER A 49 15.57 -1.94 -14.47
C SER A 49 15.94 -2.27 -15.92
N LEU A 50 17.06 -1.75 -16.39
CA LEU A 50 17.71 -2.19 -17.62
C LEU A 50 18.92 -3.03 -17.28
N ILE A 51 18.99 -4.24 -17.85
CA ILE A 51 20.03 -5.22 -17.58
C ILE A 51 20.71 -5.57 -18.92
N ASN A 52 22.03 -5.65 -18.93
CA ASN A 52 22.81 -6.06 -20.09
C ASN A 52 22.88 -7.61 -20.22
N ASP A 53 23.49 -8.10 -21.29
CA ASP A 53 23.64 -9.54 -21.55
C ASP A 53 24.49 -10.26 -20.48
N ALA A 54 25.32 -9.52 -19.73
CA ALA A 54 26.11 -10.04 -18.61
C ALA A 54 25.32 -10.04 -17.27
N GLN A 55 24.02 -9.74 -17.30
CA GLN A 55 23.14 -9.60 -16.13
C GLN A 55 23.56 -8.51 -15.13
N GLU A 56 24.22 -7.47 -15.61
CA GLU A 56 24.57 -6.30 -14.82
C GLU A 56 23.56 -5.19 -15.04
N PHE A 57 23.28 -4.40 -14.01
CA PHE A 57 22.41 -3.22 -14.13
C PHE A 57 23.08 -2.15 -14.97
N VAL A 58 22.49 -1.84 -16.13
CA VAL A 58 22.78 -0.62 -16.91
C VAL A 58 22.08 0.57 -16.28
N GLN A 59 20.83 0.34 -15.84
CA GLN A 59 20.04 1.27 -15.07
C GLN A 59 19.34 0.49 -13.95
N MET A 60 19.53 0.89 -12.73
CA MET A 60 18.81 0.32 -11.60
C MET A 60 17.44 0.97 -11.49
N GLY A 61 16.41 0.17 -11.63
CA GLY A 61 15.03 0.60 -11.43
C GLY A 61 14.65 0.74 -9.97
N THR A 62 13.38 1.02 -9.74
CA THR A 62 12.80 1.13 -8.39
C THR A 62 11.71 0.09 -8.21
N ASP A 63 11.98 -0.94 -7.42
CA ASP A 63 10.95 -1.86 -6.97
C ASP A 63 10.28 -1.33 -5.70
N VAL A 64 9.04 -1.75 -5.49
CA VAL A 64 8.24 -1.27 -4.35
C VAL A 64 8.55 -2.02 -3.07
N SER A 65 8.55 -1.29 -1.98
CA SER A 65 8.45 -1.83 -0.64
C SER A 65 7.40 -1.06 0.15
N CYS A 66 6.79 -1.69 1.13
CA CYS A 66 5.84 -1.02 2.00
C CYS A 66 5.92 -1.61 3.40
N ASN A 67 6.34 -0.80 4.36
CA ASN A 67 6.29 -1.13 5.77
C ASN A 67 4.88 -0.88 6.27
N LEU A 68 4.23 -1.90 6.84
CA LEU A 68 2.83 -1.85 7.21
C LEU A 68 2.65 -1.75 8.72
N GLY A 69 1.68 -0.96 9.14
CA GLY A 69 1.19 -0.89 10.50
C GLY A 69 -0.31 -0.65 10.51
N SER A 70 -0.99 -1.05 11.57
CA SER A 70 -2.43 -0.81 11.73
C SER A 70 -2.73 -0.22 13.09
N THR A 71 -3.64 0.74 13.11
CA THR A 71 -4.22 1.29 14.33
C THR A 71 -5.59 0.66 14.59
N ASN A 72 -5.94 0.50 15.85
CA ASN A 72 -7.30 0.12 16.24
C ASN A 72 -8.12 1.38 16.44
N VAL A 73 -9.09 1.62 15.56
CA VAL A 73 -9.92 2.85 15.56
C VAL A 73 -10.68 3.01 16.89
N VAL A 74 -11.24 1.92 17.43
CA VAL A 74 -11.99 1.99 18.72
C VAL A 74 -11.09 2.53 19.83
N ASN A 75 -9.88 1.97 19.98
CA ASN A 75 -8.94 2.40 20.99
C ASN A 75 -8.39 3.80 20.73
N MET A 76 -8.17 4.13 19.45
CA MET A 76 -7.66 5.43 19.04
C MET A 76 -8.64 6.56 19.35
N MET A 77 -9.92 6.36 19.00
CA MET A 77 -10.97 7.37 19.22
C MET A 77 -11.31 7.58 20.70
N THR A 78 -11.00 6.60 21.55
CA THR A 78 -11.13 6.72 23.02
C THR A 78 -9.85 7.22 23.70
N SER A 79 -8.76 7.38 22.94
CA SER A 79 -7.48 7.88 23.47
C SER A 79 -7.57 9.37 23.80
N PRO A 80 -7.03 9.82 24.93
CA PRO A 80 -6.97 11.25 25.27
C PRO A 80 -6.07 12.06 24.33
N ASP A 81 -5.16 11.41 23.59
CA ASP A 81 -4.28 12.04 22.61
C ASP A 81 -4.15 11.17 21.36
N PHE A 82 -5.20 11.20 20.54
CA PHE A 82 -5.25 10.56 19.23
C PHE A 82 -4.07 10.98 18.34
N GLY A 83 -3.83 12.29 18.24
CA GLY A 83 -2.78 12.83 17.37
C GLY A 83 -1.36 12.35 17.75
N ARG A 84 -1.10 12.14 19.05
CA ARG A 84 0.19 11.59 19.50
C ARG A 84 0.36 10.15 19.04
N SER A 85 -0.69 9.34 19.11
CA SER A 85 -0.64 7.94 18.69
C SER A 85 -0.37 7.82 17.19
N ILE A 86 -1.04 8.62 16.35
CA ILE A 86 -0.77 8.65 14.89
C ILE A 86 0.67 9.10 14.62
N ARG A 87 1.12 10.19 15.24
CA ARG A 87 2.51 10.66 15.06
C ARG A 87 3.53 9.61 15.47
N ALA A 88 3.27 8.85 16.54
CA ALA A 88 4.15 7.77 16.97
C ALA A 88 4.22 6.64 15.93
N MET A 89 3.09 6.23 15.36
CA MET A 89 3.03 5.21 14.31
C MET A 89 3.75 5.66 13.03
N VAL A 90 3.50 6.88 12.57
CA VAL A 90 4.19 7.45 11.39
C VAL A 90 5.70 7.46 11.61
N ARG A 91 6.18 7.95 12.77
CA ARG A 91 7.61 7.96 13.10
C ARG A 91 8.20 6.55 13.16
N ALA A 92 7.48 5.59 13.74
CA ALA A 92 7.94 4.21 13.81
C ALA A 92 8.08 3.59 12.42
N LEU A 93 7.09 3.75 11.54
CA LEU A 93 7.12 3.25 10.17
C LEU A 93 8.21 3.93 9.35
N THR A 94 8.37 5.26 9.47
CA THR A 94 9.47 5.99 8.83
C THR A 94 10.84 5.48 9.31
N PHE A 95 11.00 5.27 10.62
CA PHE A 95 12.24 4.72 11.17
C PHE A 95 12.55 3.33 10.61
N VAL A 96 11.54 2.46 10.47
CA VAL A 96 11.73 1.13 9.83
C VAL A 96 12.19 1.30 8.39
N THR A 97 11.56 2.18 7.62
CA THR A 97 11.95 2.50 6.24
C THR A 97 13.40 2.96 6.16
N ASP A 98 13.77 3.94 6.96
CA ASP A 98 15.13 4.53 6.97
C ASP A 98 16.22 3.54 7.44
N SER A 99 15.84 2.61 8.33
CA SER A 99 16.77 1.62 8.89
C SER A 99 16.87 0.35 8.04
N SER A 100 16.00 0.18 7.05
CA SER A 100 15.97 -1.02 6.20
C SER A 100 17.00 -0.90 5.07
N HIS A 101 17.93 -1.87 5.02
CA HIS A 101 18.93 -2.01 3.95
C HIS A 101 18.85 -3.41 3.38
N ILE A 102 18.33 -3.53 2.16
CA ILE A 102 18.07 -4.82 1.51
C ILE A 102 19.15 -5.06 0.44
N VAL A 103 20.37 -5.33 0.87
CA VAL A 103 21.54 -5.50 -0.01
C VAL A 103 21.35 -6.63 -1.03
N ALA A 104 20.65 -7.70 -0.65
CA ALA A 104 20.40 -8.85 -1.53
C ALA A 104 19.45 -8.53 -2.70
N VAL A 105 18.65 -7.45 -2.61
CA VAL A 105 17.72 -7.02 -3.65
C VAL A 105 17.88 -5.50 -3.82
N PRO A 106 18.90 -5.06 -4.58
CA PRO A 106 19.29 -3.65 -4.65
C PRO A 106 18.20 -2.74 -5.25
N THR A 107 17.33 -3.24 -6.10
CA THR A 107 16.21 -2.48 -6.68
C THR A 107 15.16 -2.11 -5.64
N ILE A 108 14.90 -3.01 -4.67
CA ILE A 108 14.01 -2.72 -3.53
C ILE A 108 14.68 -1.71 -2.59
N ASP A 109 15.96 -1.88 -2.28
CA ASP A 109 16.71 -0.94 -1.44
C ASP A 109 16.72 0.48 -2.07
N HIS A 110 16.90 0.55 -3.39
CA HIS A 110 16.84 1.81 -4.15
C HIS A 110 15.44 2.43 -4.10
N GLY A 111 14.39 1.65 -4.40
CA GLY A 111 12.99 2.12 -4.34
C GLY A 111 12.58 2.57 -2.94
N ASN A 112 12.98 1.82 -1.90
CA ASN A 112 12.71 2.19 -0.51
C ASN A 112 13.33 3.54 -0.11
N LYS A 113 14.57 3.79 -0.54
CA LYS A 113 15.27 5.06 -0.26
C LYS A 113 14.64 6.25 -0.98
N LEU A 114 14.10 6.06 -2.18
CA LEU A 114 13.48 7.13 -2.94
C LEU A 114 12.05 7.42 -2.51
N ALA A 115 11.25 6.38 -2.30
CA ALA A 115 9.82 6.53 -2.04
C ALA A 115 9.48 6.77 -0.56
N HIS A 116 10.26 6.23 0.38
CA HIS A 116 9.98 6.25 1.83
C HIS A 116 8.55 5.82 2.17
N SER A 117 8.02 4.87 1.41
CA SER A 117 6.61 4.48 1.49
C SER A 117 6.31 3.63 2.71
N PHE A 118 5.15 3.87 3.30
CA PHE A 118 4.58 3.01 4.33
C PHE A 118 3.06 2.98 4.22
N GLY A 119 2.45 1.91 4.74
CA GLY A 119 1.00 1.77 4.86
C GLY A 119 0.56 1.86 6.32
N LEU A 120 -0.31 2.80 6.63
CA LEU A 120 -0.92 2.94 7.95
C LEU A 120 -2.42 2.64 7.85
N GLY A 121 -2.81 1.43 8.27
CA GLY A 121 -4.19 0.97 8.24
C GLY A 121 -5.02 1.42 9.44
N ALA A 122 -6.33 1.40 9.26
CA ALA A 122 -7.33 1.70 10.27
C ALA A 122 -8.21 0.46 10.50
N MET A 123 -7.92 -0.31 11.54
CA MET A 123 -8.62 -1.55 11.89
C MET A 123 -9.77 -1.26 12.86
N GLY A 124 -10.91 -1.94 12.69
CA GLY A 124 -12.04 -1.85 13.61
C GLY A 124 -12.98 -0.66 13.35
N LEU A 125 -12.96 -0.04 12.17
CA LEU A 125 -13.86 1.05 11.81
C LEU A 125 -15.33 0.63 11.97
N HIS A 126 -15.73 -0.53 11.45
CA HIS A 126 -17.09 -1.03 11.60
C HIS A 126 -17.50 -1.17 13.08
N SER A 127 -16.60 -1.69 13.93
CA SER A 127 -16.85 -1.82 15.36
C SER A 127 -17.06 -0.47 16.04
N TYR A 128 -16.29 0.54 15.64
CA TYR A 128 -16.46 1.90 16.15
C TYR A 128 -17.80 2.51 15.70
N LEU A 129 -18.13 2.41 14.42
CA LEU A 129 -19.42 2.89 13.89
C LEU A 129 -20.60 2.22 14.59
N ALA A 130 -20.53 0.90 14.80
CA ALA A 130 -21.56 0.16 15.53
C ALA A 130 -21.74 0.66 17.00
N GLN A 131 -20.64 1.00 17.67
CA GLN A 131 -20.70 1.60 19.01
C GLN A 131 -21.36 2.99 19.00
N GLN A 132 -21.23 3.72 17.89
CA GLN A 132 -21.88 5.02 17.71
C GLN A 132 -23.31 4.90 17.13
N LEU A 133 -23.80 3.68 16.89
CA LEU A 133 -25.08 3.37 16.24
C LEU A 133 -25.18 3.94 14.81
N ILE A 134 -24.06 4.02 14.11
CA ILE A 134 -23.97 4.44 12.71
C ILE A 134 -23.91 3.19 11.83
N GLU A 135 -24.79 3.10 10.85
CA GLU A 135 -24.80 2.00 9.88
C GLU A 135 -23.63 2.13 8.92
N TYR A 136 -22.83 1.04 8.79
CA TYR A 136 -21.70 1.01 7.88
C TYR A 136 -22.16 1.14 6.41
N GLY A 137 -21.59 2.09 5.67
CA GLY A 137 -21.97 2.39 4.29
C GLY A 137 -23.14 3.39 4.16
N SER A 138 -23.69 3.87 5.27
CA SER A 138 -24.66 4.98 5.27
C SER A 138 -23.99 6.31 4.91
N PRO A 139 -24.75 7.33 4.46
CA PRO A 139 -24.23 8.68 4.26
C PRO A 139 -23.50 9.22 5.50
N GLU A 140 -24.03 8.98 6.69
CA GLU A 140 -23.44 9.39 7.96
C GLU A 140 -22.08 8.73 8.20
N SER A 141 -21.91 7.47 7.81
CA SER A 141 -20.62 6.76 7.92
C SER A 141 -19.57 7.26 6.93
N VAL A 142 -19.99 7.88 5.83
CA VAL A 142 -19.09 8.48 4.83
C VAL A 142 -18.59 9.85 5.27
N GLU A 143 -19.39 10.58 6.04
CA GLU A 143 -19.02 11.88 6.60
C GLU A 143 -18.11 11.76 7.83
N PHE A 144 -18.10 10.60 8.50
CA PHE A 144 -17.23 10.30 9.64
C PHE A 144 -15.77 10.19 9.22
#